data_872a6d58e9843eb8ec4a586ef60168c6
#
_entry.id   872a6d58e9843eb8ec4a586ef60168c6
#
_cell.length_a   1.000
_cell.length_b   1.000
_cell.length_c   1.000
_cell.angle_alpha   90.00
_cell.angle_beta   90.00
_cell.angle_gamma   90.00
#
_symmetry.space_group_name_H-M   'P 1'
#
loop_
_entity.id
_entity.type
_entity.pdbx_description
1 polymer ?
#
loop_
_entity_poly.entity_id
_entity_poly.type
_entity_poly.pdbx_seq_one_letter_code
_entity_poly.pdbx_strand_id
1 'polypeptide(L)'
;MADTSIGTPEQLRDPNYTPPLAKAIPLGIQHVLAMFVSNVTPAIIIASVAGFGFGAPGADIPTLIYLIQMAIMFAGIATLIQTIGVGPIGARLPIVQGTSFAFLPVMIPAMVGAGTAGLAGLMTGVVIGGLFHAFLGLFVGKIRFALPPLVTGLIVLMIGLALIKVGIEYAAGGAGDFNRSKPTWGGVSNWFQAGVVIFVTLALKFFARGLLSVAAVLVGLIAGYIVAYIMGDVNLSGVGRAGWFMIPSPFKFGFALNWALIIGMCLMAIVSAIETVGDISGITKGGAGREATDKEISGGTMADGLGTMLGGLFGSMPNTSYSQKISKLSTMT
;
A
#
# COMPACT_ATOMS: atom_id res chain seq x y z
N MET A 1 -27.52 -26.40 -2.81
CA MET A 1 -26.49 -25.36 -3.03
C MET A 1 -25.86 -25.07 -1.69
N ALA A 2 -24.53 -25.17 -1.55
CA ALA A 2 -23.89 -24.83 -0.29
C ALA A 2 -24.12 -23.34 -0.04
N ASP A 3 -24.58 -23.01 1.15
CA ASP A 3 -24.75 -21.61 1.60
C ASP A 3 -23.41 -20.88 1.51
N THR A 4 -23.23 -20.06 0.47
CA THR A 4 -22.01 -19.27 0.23
C THR A 4 -22.02 -17.95 0.99
N SER A 5 -23.11 -17.62 1.72
CA SER A 5 -23.21 -16.40 2.52
C SER A 5 -22.18 -16.42 3.67
N ILE A 6 -21.50 -15.33 3.87
CA ILE A 6 -20.52 -15.16 4.97
C ILE A 6 -21.25 -15.10 6.31
N GLY A 7 -22.47 -14.60 6.31
CA GLY A 7 -23.38 -14.44 7.44
C GLY A 7 -24.68 -13.80 6.97
N THR A 8 -25.68 -13.71 7.88
CA THR A 8 -26.91 -12.98 7.59
C THR A 8 -26.66 -11.48 7.53
N PRO A 9 -27.52 -10.66 6.87
CA PRO A 9 -27.37 -9.21 6.84
C PRO A 9 -27.28 -8.57 8.23
N GLU A 10 -27.93 -9.16 9.24
CA GLU A 10 -27.86 -8.71 10.63
C GLU A 10 -26.50 -9.02 11.25
N GLN A 11 -25.98 -10.23 11.04
CA GLN A 11 -24.63 -10.60 11.49
C GLN A 11 -23.54 -9.76 10.84
N LEU A 12 -23.66 -9.44 9.56
CA LEU A 12 -22.69 -8.60 8.86
C LEU A 12 -22.69 -7.13 9.33
N ARG A 13 -23.75 -6.68 9.99
CA ARG A 13 -23.84 -5.36 10.61
C ARG A 13 -23.29 -5.33 12.05
N ASP A 14 -23.16 -6.50 12.68
CA ASP A 14 -22.61 -6.61 14.03
C ASP A 14 -21.07 -6.53 14.00
N PRO A 15 -20.43 -5.51 14.57
CA PRO A 15 -18.97 -5.37 14.62
C PRO A 15 -18.27 -6.49 15.41
N ASN A 16 -19.01 -7.24 16.24
CA ASN A 16 -18.46 -8.36 17.02
C ASN A 16 -18.66 -9.72 16.31
N TYR A 17 -19.33 -9.74 15.17
CA TYR A 17 -19.53 -10.99 14.44
C TYR A 17 -18.23 -11.50 13.85
N THR A 18 -17.88 -12.75 14.20
CA THR A 18 -16.72 -13.45 13.64
C THR A 18 -17.21 -14.61 12.77
N PRO A 19 -16.97 -14.57 11.45
CA PRO A 19 -17.38 -15.67 10.57
C PRO A 19 -16.61 -16.94 10.90
N PRO A 20 -17.15 -18.14 10.59
CA PRO A 20 -16.46 -19.41 10.75
C PRO A 20 -15.10 -19.38 10.03
N LEU A 21 -14.05 -19.99 10.62
CA LEU A 21 -12.69 -19.99 10.08
C LEU A 21 -12.61 -20.49 8.63
N ALA A 22 -13.42 -21.49 8.29
CA ALA A 22 -13.50 -22.01 6.92
C ALA A 22 -13.91 -20.96 5.87
N LYS A 23 -14.64 -19.90 6.28
CA LYS A 23 -15.01 -18.77 5.43
C LYS A 23 -14.05 -17.58 5.63
N ALA A 24 -13.57 -17.37 6.84
CA ALA A 24 -12.65 -16.26 7.18
C ALA A 24 -11.28 -16.41 6.52
N ILE A 25 -10.70 -17.63 6.52
CA ILE A 25 -9.37 -17.87 5.94
C ILE A 25 -9.30 -17.55 4.44
N PRO A 26 -10.20 -18.09 3.57
CA PRO A 26 -10.19 -17.72 2.15
C PRO A 26 -10.36 -16.21 1.92
N LEU A 27 -11.19 -15.54 2.72
CA LEU A 27 -11.35 -14.08 2.64
C LEU A 27 -10.07 -13.35 3.04
N GLY A 28 -9.41 -13.79 4.11
CA GLY A 28 -8.12 -13.24 4.52
C GLY A 28 -7.06 -13.39 3.42
N ILE A 29 -6.97 -14.57 2.81
CA ILE A 29 -6.07 -14.80 1.65
C ILE A 29 -6.40 -13.87 0.50
N GLN A 30 -7.69 -13.66 0.17
CA GLN A 30 -8.10 -12.70 -0.86
C GLN A 30 -7.64 -11.28 -0.55
N HIS A 31 -7.68 -10.85 0.73
CA HIS A 31 -7.19 -9.54 1.14
C HIS A 31 -5.68 -9.42 0.91
N VAL A 32 -4.91 -10.43 1.32
CA VAL A 32 -3.46 -10.46 1.12
C VAL A 32 -3.11 -10.41 -0.37
N LEU A 33 -3.75 -11.22 -1.21
CA LEU A 33 -3.51 -11.25 -2.66
C LEU A 33 -3.86 -9.91 -3.33
N ALA A 34 -4.91 -9.24 -2.86
CA ALA A 34 -5.33 -7.95 -3.42
C ALA A 34 -4.36 -6.81 -3.09
N MET A 35 -3.74 -6.85 -1.89
CA MET A 35 -2.87 -5.77 -1.41
C MET A 35 -1.39 -5.99 -1.72
N PHE A 36 -0.96 -7.23 -1.97
CA PHE A 36 0.46 -7.61 -2.04
C PHE A 36 1.28 -6.70 -2.96
N VAL A 37 0.86 -6.57 -4.23
CA VAL A 37 1.59 -5.77 -5.24
C VAL A 37 1.64 -4.30 -4.83
N SER A 38 0.49 -3.74 -4.43
CA SER A 38 0.42 -2.34 -4.00
C SER A 38 1.30 -2.07 -2.77
N ASN A 39 1.42 -3.05 -1.88
CA ASN A 39 2.19 -2.90 -0.65
C ASN A 39 3.70 -2.88 -0.87
N VAL A 40 4.23 -3.66 -1.83
CA VAL A 40 5.67 -3.72 -2.10
C VAL A 40 6.16 -2.62 -3.04
N THR A 41 5.27 -2.10 -3.89
CA THR A 41 5.61 -1.14 -4.96
C THR A 41 6.29 0.14 -4.45
N PRO A 42 5.82 0.84 -3.40
CA PRO A 42 6.48 2.05 -2.92
C PRO A 42 7.93 1.85 -2.51
N ALA A 43 8.28 0.72 -1.87
CA ALA A 43 9.66 0.41 -1.52
C ALA A 43 10.54 0.24 -2.77
N ILE A 44 10.02 -0.42 -3.81
CA ILE A 44 10.72 -0.60 -5.09
C ILE A 44 10.92 0.75 -5.80
N ILE A 45 9.90 1.60 -5.81
CA ILE A 45 9.97 2.95 -6.41
C ILE A 45 11.07 3.77 -5.72
N ILE A 46 11.05 3.82 -4.40
CA ILE A 46 12.03 4.60 -3.63
C ILE A 46 13.45 4.09 -3.85
N ALA A 47 13.67 2.78 -3.80
CA ALA A 47 14.98 2.20 -4.07
C ALA A 47 15.47 2.51 -5.49
N SER A 48 14.57 2.49 -6.48
CA SER A 48 14.90 2.76 -7.89
C SER A 48 15.32 4.22 -8.09
N VAL A 49 14.54 5.18 -7.59
CA VAL A 49 14.86 6.61 -7.74
C VAL A 49 16.07 7.03 -6.90
N ALA A 50 16.30 6.36 -5.78
CA ALA A 50 17.47 6.57 -4.94
C ALA A 50 18.76 5.99 -5.54
N GLY A 51 18.67 5.13 -6.57
CA GLY A 51 19.81 4.55 -7.27
C GLY A 51 20.40 3.30 -6.63
N PHE A 52 19.69 2.65 -5.69
CA PHE A 52 20.11 1.36 -5.12
C PHE A 52 19.15 0.20 -5.45
N GLY A 53 18.14 0.44 -6.30
CA GLY A 53 17.19 -0.56 -6.77
C GLY A 53 17.77 -1.55 -7.79
N PHE A 54 16.92 -2.43 -8.30
CA PHE A 54 17.30 -3.44 -9.29
C PHE A 54 17.96 -2.83 -10.53
N GLY A 55 19.13 -3.39 -10.89
CA GLY A 55 19.85 -2.99 -12.09
C GLY A 55 20.57 -1.65 -12.03
N ALA A 56 20.55 -0.95 -10.90
CA ALA A 56 21.34 0.27 -10.71
C ALA A 56 22.83 -0.06 -10.45
N PRO A 57 23.77 0.84 -10.82
CA PRO A 57 25.19 0.64 -10.51
C PRO A 57 25.50 0.56 -9.03
N GLY A 58 24.73 1.29 -8.21
CA GLY A 58 24.80 1.27 -6.75
C GLY A 58 23.80 0.31 -6.11
N ALA A 59 23.38 -0.76 -6.81
CA ALA A 59 22.37 -1.67 -6.34
C ALA A 59 22.75 -2.30 -4.99
N ASP A 60 21.92 -2.07 -4.00
CA ASP A 60 21.94 -2.72 -2.69
C ASP A 60 20.68 -3.58 -2.53
N ILE A 61 20.72 -4.75 -3.15
CA ILE A 61 19.60 -5.68 -3.17
C ILE A 61 19.21 -6.17 -1.77
N PRO A 62 20.16 -6.47 -0.84
CA PRO A 62 19.80 -6.77 0.55
C PRO A 62 18.99 -5.67 1.23
N THR A 63 19.34 -4.40 1.05
CA THR A 63 18.58 -3.27 1.60
C THR A 63 17.20 -3.14 0.95
N LEU A 64 17.10 -3.29 -0.37
CA LEU A 64 15.79 -3.29 -1.06
C LEU A 64 14.88 -4.42 -0.55
N ILE A 65 15.41 -5.65 -0.44
CA ILE A 65 14.65 -6.79 0.07
C ILE A 65 14.18 -6.52 1.51
N TYR A 66 15.06 -5.95 2.34
CA TYR A 66 14.69 -5.57 3.70
C TYR A 66 13.52 -4.58 3.74
N LEU A 67 13.54 -3.52 2.92
CA LEU A 67 12.45 -2.55 2.84
C LEU A 67 11.13 -3.21 2.43
N ILE A 68 11.17 -4.13 1.46
CA ILE A 68 9.98 -4.89 1.01
C ILE A 68 9.46 -5.78 2.15
N GLN A 69 10.33 -6.51 2.84
CA GLN A 69 9.94 -7.38 3.95
C GLN A 69 9.33 -6.59 5.11
N MET A 70 9.91 -5.43 5.45
CA MET A 70 9.37 -4.54 6.47
C MET A 70 8.01 -3.96 6.05
N ALA A 71 7.84 -3.59 4.78
CA ALA A 71 6.56 -3.12 4.26
C ALA A 71 5.47 -4.19 4.44
N ILE A 72 5.75 -5.45 4.11
CA ILE A 72 4.78 -6.56 4.27
C ILE A 72 4.49 -6.83 5.74
N MET A 73 5.54 -6.92 6.58
CA MET A 73 5.39 -7.23 7.99
C MET A 73 4.61 -6.16 8.74
N PHE A 74 4.94 -4.88 8.52
CA PHE A 74 4.26 -3.79 9.22
C PHE A 74 2.87 -3.50 8.65
N ALA A 75 2.59 -3.83 7.38
CA ALA A 75 1.22 -3.88 6.87
C ALA A 75 0.37 -4.91 7.64
N GLY A 76 0.93 -6.09 7.94
CA GLY A 76 0.27 -7.10 8.75
C GLY A 76 0.02 -6.63 10.19
N ILE A 77 1.04 -6.07 10.86
CA ILE A 77 0.93 -5.53 12.22
C ILE A 77 -0.10 -4.39 12.27
N ALA A 78 -0.02 -3.44 11.33
CA ALA A 78 -0.97 -2.34 11.25
C ALA A 78 -2.40 -2.83 10.98
N THR A 79 -2.58 -3.88 10.15
CA THR A 79 -3.88 -4.53 9.92
C THR A 79 -4.42 -5.13 11.21
N LEU A 80 -3.60 -5.79 12.02
CA LEU A 80 -4.03 -6.32 13.33
C LEU A 80 -4.44 -5.19 14.29
N ILE A 81 -3.66 -4.11 14.36
CA ILE A 81 -4.01 -2.93 15.17
C ILE A 81 -5.34 -2.33 14.69
N GLN A 82 -5.54 -2.25 13.38
CA GLN A 82 -6.75 -1.68 12.77
C GLN A 82 -8.00 -2.53 13.03
N THR A 83 -7.87 -3.86 12.92
CA THR A 83 -9.01 -4.78 12.97
C THR A 83 -9.37 -5.22 14.38
N ILE A 84 -8.37 -5.52 15.23
CA ILE A 84 -8.60 -5.94 16.62
C ILE A 84 -8.91 -4.72 17.47
N GLY A 85 -8.16 -3.65 17.28
CA GLY A 85 -8.24 -2.40 18.05
C GLY A 85 -7.65 -2.53 19.45
N VAL A 86 -6.94 -1.49 19.90
CA VAL A 86 -6.38 -1.39 21.24
C VAL A 86 -6.83 -0.08 21.87
N GLY A 87 -7.72 -0.17 22.83
CA GLY A 87 -8.35 1.02 23.44
C GLY A 87 -9.11 1.86 22.40
N PRO A 88 -8.75 3.14 22.18
CA PRO A 88 -9.38 4.00 21.18
C PRO A 88 -8.80 3.82 19.75
N ILE A 89 -7.74 3.03 19.59
CA ILE A 89 -6.99 2.85 18.34
C ILE A 89 -7.57 1.67 17.58
N GLY A 90 -7.74 1.82 16.27
CA GLY A 90 -8.33 0.82 15.37
C GLY A 90 -9.80 1.06 15.11
N ALA A 91 -10.22 0.90 13.85
CA ALA A 91 -11.62 1.01 13.46
C ALA A 91 -12.46 -0.20 13.87
N ARG A 92 -11.81 -1.33 14.21
CA ARG A 92 -12.45 -2.64 14.48
C ARG A 92 -13.33 -3.12 13.32
N LEU A 93 -12.88 -2.83 12.12
CA LEU A 93 -13.51 -3.21 10.86
C LEU A 93 -12.53 -4.08 10.07
N PRO A 94 -13.00 -4.92 9.14
CA PRO A 94 -12.14 -5.78 8.32
C PRO A 94 -11.39 -4.96 7.24
N ILE A 95 -10.56 -4.03 7.69
CA ILE A 95 -9.77 -3.12 6.85
C ILE A 95 -8.33 -3.61 6.82
N VAL A 96 -7.81 -3.86 5.63
CA VAL A 96 -6.40 -4.19 5.43
C VAL A 96 -5.58 -2.91 5.33
N GLN A 97 -4.45 -2.91 5.98
CA GLN A 97 -3.45 -1.85 5.92
C GLN A 97 -2.34 -2.22 4.92
N GLY A 98 -1.78 -1.21 4.29
CA GLY A 98 -0.63 -1.38 3.40
C GLY A 98 0.10 -0.07 3.18
N THR A 99 1.17 -0.09 2.38
CA THR A 99 1.96 1.11 2.12
C THR A 99 1.16 2.16 1.34
N SER A 100 1.24 3.40 1.80
CA SER A 100 0.52 4.53 1.21
C SER A 100 1.25 5.11 0.00
N PHE A 101 0.53 5.24 -1.10
CA PHE A 101 0.99 5.96 -2.29
C PHE A 101 0.92 7.48 -2.13
N ALA A 102 0.12 7.98 -1.20
CA ALA A 102 -0.05 9.42 -0.97
C ALA A 102 1.27 10.11 -0.61
N PHE A 103 2.20 9.42 0.04
CA PHE A 103 3.48 9.98 0.47
C PHE A 103 4.55 10.00 -0.64
N LEU A 104 4.39 9.24 -1.73
CA LEU A 104 5.37 9.16 -2.81
C LEU A 104 5.73 10.51 -3.45
N PRO A 105 4.80 11.46 -3.67
CA PRO A 105 5.14 12.77 -4.22
C PRO A 105 6.17 13.56 -3.39
N VAL A 106 6.24 13.32 -2.09
CA VAL A 106 7.24 13.93 -1.20
C VAL A 106 8.50 13.05 -1.11
N MET A 107 8.33 11.74 -1.05
CA MET A 107 9.42 10.79 -0.88
C MET A 107 10.31 10.70 -2.13
N ILE A 108 9.72 10.67 -3.33
CA ILE A 108 10.45 10.52 -4.59
C ILE A 108 11.47 11.66 -4.77
N PRO A 109 11.09 12.95 -4.78
CA PRO A 109 12.05 14.04 -4.96
C PRO A 109 13.17 14.05 -3.90
N ALA A 110 12.82 13.70 -2.65
CA ALA A 110 13.79 13.67 -1.55
C ALA A 110 14.81 12.54 -1.66
N MET A 111 14.48 11.47 -2.40
CA MET A 111 15.31 10.28 -2.51
C MET A 111 16.05 10.18 -3.85
N VAL A 112 15.80 11.07 -4.83
CA VAL A 112 16.51 11.03 -6.12
C VAL A 112 18.02 11.09 -5.91
N GLY A 113 18.72 10.02 -6.30
CA GLY A 113 20.18 9.93 -6.21
C GLY A 113 20.76 9.88 -4.79
N ALA A 114 19.93 9.83 -3.75
CA ALA A 114 20.40 9.88 -2.35
C ALA A 114 21.04 8.56 -1.87
N GLY A 115 20.88 7.48 -2.63
CA GLY A 115 21.36 6.16 -2.24
C GLY A 115 20.72 5.65 -0.95
N THR A 116 21.36 4.67 -0.31
CA THR A 116 20.93 4.16 1.00
C THR A 116 21.15 5.17 2.14
N ALA A 117 22.06 6.14 1.96
CA ALA A 117 22.30 7.18 2.96
C ALA A 117 21.08 8.08 3.20
N GLY A 118 20.23 8.28 2.17
CA GLY A 118 18.99 9.05 2.28
C GLY A 118 17.94 8.38 3.17
N LEU A 119 18.06 7.08 3.43
CA LEU A 119 17.06 6.33 4.20
C LEU A 119 16.96 6.79 5.66
N ALA A 120 18.05 7.27 6.28
CA ALA A 120 18.01 7.82 7.62
C ALA A 120 17.03 9.00 7.75
N GLY A 121 17.14 9.97 6.84
CA GLY A 121 16.23 11.12 6.79
C GLY A 121 14.81 10.73 6.43
N LEU A 122 14.64 9.80 5.47
CA LEU A 122 13.34 9.30 5.06
C LEU A 122 12.62 8.63 6.23
N MET A 123 13.26 7.66 6.90
CA MET A 123 12.64 6.91 8.01
C MET A 123 12.34 7.83 9.20
N THR A 124 13.19 8.82 9.47
CA THR A 124 12.89 9.85 10.47
C THR A 124 11.62 10.62 10.11
N GLY A 125 11.48 11.03 8.85
CA GLY A 125 10.28 11.68 8.34
C GLY A 125 9.04 10.78 8.45
N VAL A 126 9.16 9.48 8.15
CA VAL A 126 8.07 8.48 8.29
C VAL A 126 7.62 8.37 9.74
N VAL A 127 8.56 8.27 10.70
CA VAL A 127 8.25 8.17 12.13
C VAL A 127 7.52 9.42 12.62
N ILE A 128 8.05 10.61 12.32
CA ILE A 128 7.45 11.88 12.78
C ILE A 128 6.11 12.13 12.07
N GLY A 129 6.03 11.88 10.76
CA GLY A 129 4.79 11.97 10.00
C GLY A 129 3.71 10.99 10.50
N GLY A 130 4.11 9.76 10.85
CA GLY A 130 3.23 8.77 11.44
C GLY A 130 2.70 9.17 12.82
N LEU A 131 3.57 9.72 13.67
CA LEU A 131 3.16 10.26 14.97
C LEU A 131 2.15 11.42 14.79
N PHE A 132 2.44 12.33 13.86
CA PHE A 132 1.52 13.42 13.53
C PHE A 132 0.19 12.89 12.97
N HIS A 133 0.23 11.87 12.10
CA HIS A 133 -0.97 11.23 11.57
C HIS A 133 -1.81 10.60 12.68
N ALA A 134 -1.20 9.90 13.64
CA ALA A 134 -1.89 9.35 14.79
C ALA A 134 -2.53 10.46 15.65
N PHE A 135 -1.85 11.59 15.82
CA PHE A 135 -2.39 12.76 16.51
C PHE A 135 -3.62 13.34 15.79
N LEU A 136 -3.59 13.44 14.46
CA LEU A 136 -4.76 13.88 13.68
C LEU A 136 -5.98 12.99 13.92
N GLY A 137 -5.78 11.68 14.12
CA GLY A 137 -6.84 10.73 14.42
C GLY A 137 -7.69 11.11 15.65
N LEU A 138 -7.14 11.84 16.61
CA LEU A 138 -7.90 12.31 17.78
C LEU A 138 -9.02 13.30 17.43
N PHE A 139 -8.90 13.99 16.30
CA PHE A 139 -9.79 15.08 15.93
C PHE A 139 -10.59 14.79 14.66
N VAL A 140 -10.07 13.95 13.75
CA VAL A 140 -10.63 13.78 12.41
C VAL A 140 -12.07 13.28 12.42
N GLY A 141 -12.46 12.42 13.35
CA GLY A 141 -13.84 11.97 13.49
C GLY A 141 -14.81 13.12 13.76
N LYS A 142 -14.38 14.13 14.51
CA LYS A 142 -15.22 15.30 14.85
C LYS A 142 -15.37 16.28 13.71
N ILE A 143 -14.37 16.35 12.83
CA ILE A 143 -14.34 17.31 11.68
C ILE A 143 -14.77 16.66 10.37
N ARG A 144 -15.14 15.38 10.36
CA ARG A 144 -15.53 14.64 9.14
C ARG A 144 -16.68 15.29 8.37
N PHE A 145 -17.55 16.07 9.03
CA PHE A 145 -18.64 16.80 8.37
C PHE A 145 -18.12 17.79 7.32
N ALA A 146 -16.89 18.29 7.51
CA ALA A 146 -16.21 19.17 6.55
C ALA A 146 -15.52 18.40 5.41
N LEU A 147 -15.56 17.06 5.43
CA LEU A 147 -14.93 16.17 4.47
C LEU A 147 -15.98 15.35 3.69
N PRO A 148 -16.80 15.99 2.83
CA PRO A 148 -17.80 15.28 2.05
C PRO A 148 -17.14 14.27 1.10
N PRO A 149 -17.86 13.21 0.66
CA PRO A 149 -17.32 12.15 -0.21
C PRO A 149 -16.69 12.68 -1.50
N LEU A 150 -17.13 13.86 -2.00
CA LEU A 150 -16.52 14.52 -3.14
C LEU A 150 -15.07 14.91 -2.89
N VAL A 151 -14.76 15.45 -1.69
CA VAL A 151 -13.40 15.87 -1.32
C VAL A 151 -12.48 14.65 -1.20
N THR A 152 -12.94 13.60 -0.50
CA THR A 152 -12.16 12.37 -0.36
C THR A 152 -11.92 11.69 -1.70
N GLY A 153 -12.94 11.63 -2.58
CA GLY A 153 -12.79 11.09 -3.93
C GLY A 153 -11.83 11.90 -4.80
N LEU A 154 -11.85 13.23 -4.68
CA LEU A 154 -10.93 14.11 -5.42
C LEU A 154 -9.48 13.89 -4.96
N ILE A 155 -9.24 13.73 -3.66
CA ILE A 155 -7.90 13.43 -3.13
C ILE A 155 -7.36 12.12 -3.72
N VAL A 156 -8.15 11.05 -3.70
CA VAL A 156 -7.74 9.76 -4.28
C VAL A 156 -7.45 9.89 -5.78
N LEU A 157 -8.28 10.64 -6.51
CA LEU A 157 -8.04 10.94 -7.94
C LEU A 157 -6.71 11.69 -8.14
N MET A 158 -6.43 12.70 -7.33
CA MET A 158 -5.19 13.49 -7.43
C MET A 158 -3.94 12.66 -7.11
N ILE A 159 -4.02 11.75 -6.14
CA ILE A 159 -2.93 10.78 -5.86
C ILE A 159 -2.68 9.93 -7.11
N GLY A 160 -3.74 9.38 -7.72
CA GLY A 160 -3.62 8.60 -8.96
C GLY A 160 -2.98 9.40 -10.10
N LEU A 161 -3.41 10.64 -10.33
CA LEU A 161 -2.86 11.51 -11.37
C LEU A 161 -1.38 11.84 -11.12
N ALA A 162 -0.99 12.11 -9.88
CA ALA A 162 0.40 12.38 -9.51
C ALA A 162 1.34 11.20 -9.81
N LEU A 163 0.81 9.98 -9.80
CA LEU A 163 1.59 8.75 -10.03
C LEU A 163 1.64 8.31 -11.49
N ILE A 164 0.87 8.94 -12.40
CA ILE A 164 0.87 8.57 -13.83
C ILE A 164 2.28 8.64 -14.41
N LYS A 165 3.05 9.69 -14.11
CA LYS A 165 4.44 9.83 -14.59
C LYS A 165 5.29 8.67 -14.15
N VAL A 166 5.20 8.27 -12.88
CA VAL A 166 5.95 7.13 -12.33
C VAL A 166 5.56 5.84 -13.03
N GLY A 167 4.26 5.62 -13.24
CA GLY A 167 3.75 4.45 -13.97
C GLY A 167 4.28 4.37 -15.40
N ILE A 168 4.30 5.49 -16.13
CA ILE A 168 4.85 5.58 -17.49
C ILE A 168 6.34 5.28 -17.50
N GLU A 169 7.11 5.80 -16.55
CA GLU A 169 8.55 5.53 -16.45
C GLU A 169 8.83 4.05 -16.18
N TYR A 170 8.04 3.39 -15.33
CA TYR A 170 8.17 1.95 -15.11
C TYR A 170 7.78 1.15 -16.35
N ALA A 171 6.73 1.54 -17.07
CA ALA A 171 6.34 0.91 -18.33
C ALA A 171 7.42 1.06 -19.41
N ALA A 172 8.18 2.16 -19.38
CA ALA A 172 9.29 2.40 -20.29
C ALA A 172 10.59 1.65 -19.93
N GLY A 173 10.67 1.00 -18.76
CA GLY A 173 11.84 0.23 -18.33
C GLY A 173 12.46 0.67 -17.00
N GLY A 174 11.73 1.46 -16.20
CA GLY A 174 12.10 1.84 -14.85
C GLY A 174 12.23 3.34 -14.63
N ALA A 175 11.95 3.74 -13.41
CA ALA A 175 12.07 5.13 -12.98
C ALA A 175 13.51 5.47 -12.54
N GLY A 176 13.83 6.76 -12.51
CA GLY A 176 15.12 7.29 -12.11
C GLY A 176 16.09 7.48 -13.29
N ASP A 177 17.04 8.39 -13.11
CA ASP A 177 17.94 8.84 -14.19
C ASP A 177 18.79 7.70 -14.77
N PHE A 178 19.24 6.79 -13.92
CA PHE A 178 20.00 5.63 -14.36
C PHE A 178 19.19 4.75 -15.33
N ASN A 179 17.92 4.46 -15.01
CA ASN A 179 17.10 3.63 -15.91
C ASN A 179 16.80 4.37 -17.21
N ARG A 180 16.54 5.68 -17.15
CA ARG A 180 16.29 6.53 -18.32
C ARG A 180 17.52 6.63 -19.26
N SER A 181 18.74 6.52 -18.73
CA SER A 181 19.97 6.56 -19.52
C SER A 181 20.28 5.26 -20.26
N LYS A 182 19.57 4.17 -19.98
CA LYS A 182 19.76 2.89 -20.69
C LYS A 182 19.28 2.98 -22.13
N PRO A 183 20.04 2.42 -23.10
CA PRO A 183 19.60 2.38 -24.51
C PRO A 183 18.28 1.63 -24.73
N THR A 184 17.95 0.71 -23.84
CA THR A 184 16.70 -0.07 -23.87
C THR A 184 15.49 0.66 -23.26
N TRP A 185 15.70 1.80 -22.61
CA TRP A 185 14.60 2.56 -22.01
C TRP A 185 13.66 3.11 -23.10
N GLY A 186 12.36 2.95 -22.90
CA GLY A 186 11.36 3.29 -23.92
C GLY A 186 11.27 2.31 -25.09
N GLY A 187 12.05 1.21 -25.07
CA GLY A 187 12.06 0.19 -26.10
C GLY A 187 10.73 -0.56 -26.24
N VAL A 188 10.47 -1.10 -27.43
CA VAL A 188 9.22 -1.84 -27.74
C VAL A 188 9.02 -3.02 -26.78
N SER A 189 10.11 -3.70 -26.37
CA SER A 189 10.07 -4.81 -25.41
C SER A 189 9.42 -4.39 -24.08
N ASN A 190 9.86 -3.26 -23.51
CA ASN A 190 9.34 -2.75 -22.26
C ASN A 190 7.84 -2.40 -22.37
N TRP A 191 7.47 -1.70 -23.45
CA TRP A 191 6.07 -1.34 -23.69
C TRP A 191 5.19 -2.56 -23.94
N PHE A 192 5.70 -3.58 -24.60
CA PHE A 192 4.96 -4.84 -24.80
C PHE A 192 4.70 -5.54 -23.48
N GLN A 193 5.71 -5.70 -22.63
CA GLN A 193 5.56 -6.31 -21.29
C GLN A 193 4.56 -5.51 -20.44
N ALA A 194 4.70 -4.19 -20.38
CA ALA A 194 3.77 -3.31 -19.69
C ALA A 194 2.34 -3.42 -20.25
N GLY A 195 2.21 -3.47 -21.57
CA GLY A 195 0.92 -3.65 -22.25
C GLY A 195 0.22 -4.95 -21.86
N VAL A 196 0.96 -6.05 -21.77
CA VAL A 196 0.42 -7.35 -21.30
C VAL A 196 -0.09 -7.24 -19.86
N VAL A 197 0.71 -6.65 -18.94
CA VAL A 197 0.30 -6.45 -17.54
C VAL A 197 -0.99 -5.63 -17.46
N ILE A 198 -1.03 -4.49 -18.17
CA ILE A 198 -2.20 -3.60 -18.17
C ILE A 198 -3.42 -4.32 -18.76
N PHE A 199 -3.27 -4.97 -19.91
CA PHE A 199 -4.37 -5.67 -20.58
C PHE A 199 -4.95 -6.78 -19.70
N VAL A 200 -4.11 -7.66 -19.15
CA VAL A 200 -4.55 -8.77 -18.29
C VAL A 200 -5.22 -8.22 -17.03
N THR A 201 -4.63 -7.21 -16.39
CA THR A 201 -5.20 -6.58 -15.19
C THR A 201 -6.58 -5.99 -15.46
N LEU A 202 -6.73 -5.20 -16.54
CA LEU A 202 -8.00 -4.58 -16.89
C LEU A 202 -9.04 -5.64 -17.33
N ALA A 203 -8.64 -6.62 -18.13
CA ALA A 203 -9.52 -7.69 -18.56
C ALA A 203 -10.09 -8.46 -17.35
N LEU A 204 -9.23 -8.83 -16.39
CA LEU A 204 -9.67 -9.50 -15.17
C LEU A 204 -10.50 -8.59 -14.26
N LYS A 205 -10.12 -7.30 -14.15
CA LYS A 205 -10.85 -6.35 -13.30
C LYS A 205 -12.28 -6.12 -13.78
N PHE A 206 -12.49 -6.02 -15.09
CA PHE A 206 -13.80 -5.70 -15.68
C PHE A 206 -14.64 -6.93 -16.03
N PHE A 207 -14.03 -8.01 -16.47
CA PHE A 207 -14.76 -9.18 -17.01
C PHE A 207 -14.75 -10.40 -16.09
N ALA A 208 -13.75 -10.57 -15.20
CA ALA A 208 -13.72 -11.67 -14.26
C ALA A 208 -14.59 -11.40 -13.02
N ARG A 209 -14.96 -12.49 -12.33
CA ARG A 209 -15.74 -12.46 -11.09
C ARG A 209 -14.97 -13.17 -9.95
N GLY A 210 -15.35 -12.91 -8.70
CA GLY A 210 -14.80 -13.57 -7.53
C GLY A 210 -13.32 -13.28 -7.33
N LEU A 211 -12.54 -14.31 -6.97
CA LEU A 211 -11.12 -14.20 -6.60
C LEU A 211 -10.26 -13.59 -7.72
N LEU A 212 -10.47 -13.98 -8.98
CA LEU A 212 -9.68 -13.50 -10.11
C LEU A 212 -9.79 -11.98 -10.31
N SER A 213 -10.98 -11.41 -10.14
CA SER A 213 -11.14 -9.96 -10.26
C SER A 213 -10.55 -9.20 -9.04
N VAL A 214 -10.50 -9.83 -7.86
CA VAL A 214 -9.86 -9.26 -6.66
C VAL A 214 -8.33 -9.28 -6.81
N ALA A 215 -7.80 -10.39 -7.31
CA ALA A 215 -6.36 -10.60 -7.55
C ALA A 215 -5.89 -10.12 -8.93
N ALA A 216 -6.68 -9.32 -9.67
CA ALA A 216 -6.40 -8.95 -11.05
C ALA A 216 -5.00 -8.34 -11.25
N VAL A 217 -4.56 -7.46 -10.34
CA VAL A 217 -3.23 -6.83 -10.41
C VAL A 217 -2.12 -7.86 -10.22
N LEU A 218 -2.28 -8.77 -9.25
CA LEU A 218 -1.30 -9.84 -9.01
C LEU A 218 -1.21 -10.80 -10.22
N VAL A 219 -2.36 -11.19 -10.79
CA VAL A 219 -2.38 -12.05 -11.98
C VAL A 219 -1.78 -11.34 -13.19
N GLY A 220 -2.06 -10.05 -13.37
CA GLY A 220 -1.43 -9.22 -14.39
C GLY A 220 0.10 -9.16 -14.23
N LEU A 221 0.58 -8.98 -12.99
CA LEU A 221 2.01 -9.01 -12.68
C LEU A 221 2.64 -10.37 -13.04
N ILE A 222 2.00 -11.48 -12.66
CA ILE A 222 2.46 -12.84 -12.98
C ILE A 222 2.52 -13.03 -14.50
N ALA A 223 1.49 -12.58 -15.23
CA ALA A 223 1.48 -12.67 -16.69
C ALA A 223 2.64 -11.88 -17.32
N GLY A 224 2.88 -10.65 -16.85
CA GLY A 224 4.03 -9.85 -17.29
C GLY A 224 5.37 -10.50 -16.97
N TYR A 225 5.48 -11.12 -15.79
CA TYR A 225 6.68 -11.84 -15.36
C TYR A 225 6.96 -13.08 -16.24
N ILE A 226 5.91 -13.81 -16.60
CA ILE A 226 6.02 -14.94 -17.53
C ILE A 226 6.51 -14.46 -18.90
N VAL A 227 5.97 -13.36 -19.43
CA VAL A 227 6.40 -12.79 -20.69
C VAL A 227 7.86 -12.34 -20.61
N ALA A 228 8.25 -11.63 -19.56
CA ALA A 228 9.63 -11.20 -19.34
C ALA A 228 10.59 -12.40 -19.24
N TYR A 229 10.16 -13.49 -18.61
CA TYR A 229 10.94 -14.73 -18.54
C TYR A 229 11.16 -15.37 -19.92
N ILE A 230 10.11 -15.45 -20.74
CA ILE A 230 10.19 -15.97 -22.12
C ILE A 230 11.10 -15.08 -22.98
N MET A 231 11.10 -13.77 -22.76
CA MET A 231 11.96 -12.81 -23.48
C MET A 231 13.41 -12.80 -22.98
N GLY A 232 13.73 -13.55 -21.90
CA GLY A 232 15.09 -13.63 -21.34
C GLY A 232 15.49 -12.44 -20.45
N ASP A 233 14.53 -11.59 -20.07
CA ASP A 233 14.78 -10.39 -19.26
C ASP A 233 14.80 -10.68 -17.74
N VAL A 234 14.53 -11.93 -17.32
CA VAL A 234 14.43 -12.31 -15.90
C VAL A 234 15.69 -13.05 -15.46
N ASN A 235 16.31 -12.56 -14.38
CA ASN A 235 17.42 -13.22 -13.72
C ASN A 235 16.99 -13.81 -12.36
N LEU A 236 16.93 -15.14 -12.29
CA LEU A 236 16.54 -15.88 -11.08
C LEU A 236 17.72 -16.25 -10.16
N SER A 237 18.96 -15.90 -10.51
CA SER A 237 20.16 -16.32 -9.77
C SER A 237 20.19 -15.87 -8.31
N GLY A 238 19.46 -14.81 -7.98
CA GLY A 238 19.35 -14.28 -6.61
C GLY A 238 18.42 -15.08 -5.70
N VAL A 239 17.45 -15.79 -6.28
CA VAL A 239 16.38 -16.47 -5.51
C VAL A 239 16.93 -17.54 -4.59
N GLY A 240 17.87 -18.37 -5.06
CA GLY A 240 18.49 -19.43 -4.27
C GLY A 240 19.41 -18.94 -3.15
N ARG A 241 19.79 -17.67 -3.15
CA ARG A 241 20.65 -17.04 -2.13
C ARG A 241 19.85 -16.24 -1.10
N ALA A 242 18.55 -16.10 -1.27
CA ALA A 242 17.68 -15.37 -0.35
C ALA A 242 17.53 -16.16 0.97
N GLY A 243 17.69 -15.48 2.11
CA GLY A 243 17.42 -16.07 3.43
C GLY A 243 15.92 -16.26 3.65
N TRP A 244 15.55 -17.32 4.35
CA TRP A 244 14.16 -17.62 4.72
C TRP A 244 13.61 -16.73 5.84
N PHE A 245 14.48 -16.23 6.70
CA PHE A 245 14.11 -15.42 7.86
C PHE A 245 14.98 -14.18 7.94
N MET A 246 14.37 -13.06 8.29
CA MET A 246 15.06 -11.82 8.61
C MET A 246 14.46 -11.24 9.90
N ILE A 247 15.35 -10.88 10.84
CA ILE A 247 14.93 -10.26 12.09
C ILE A 247 14.85 -8.75 11.88
N PRO A 248 13.70 -8.12 12.17
CA PRO A 248 13.57 -6.68 12.09
C PRO A 248 14.52 -5.99 13.06
N SER A 249 15.24 -5.00 12.59
CA SER A 249 16.14 -4.19 13.41
C SER A 249 15.59 -2.79 13.57
N PRO A 250 15.26 -2.34 14.79
CA PRO A 250 14.82 -0.97 14.99
C PRO A 250 15.97 -0.01 14.67
N PHE A 251 15.63 1.14 14.10
CA PHE A 251 16.60 2.18 13.72
C PHE A 251 17.73 1.71 12.79
N LYS A 252 17.49 0.67 11.97
CA LYS A 252 18.51 0.09 11.06
C LYS A 252 19.22 1.12 10.20
N PHE A 253 18.50 2.15 9.75
CA PHE A 253 19.04 3.20 8.89
C PHE A 253 19.55 4.42 9.66
N GLY A 254 19.47 4.38 11.00
CA GLY A 254 19.81 5.51 11.84
C GLY A 254 18.72 6.58 11.87
N PHE A 255 19.09 7.75 12.37
CA PHE A 255 18.23 8.90 12.53
C PHE A 255 18.91 10.14 11.96
N ALA A 256 18.22 10.89 11.08
CA ALA A 256 18.72 12.13 10.51
C ALA A 256 17.58 13.12 10.34
N LEU A 257 17.78 14.34 10.84
CA LEU A 257 16.79 15.41 10.71
C LEU A 257 16.88 16.02 9.32
N ASN A 258 15.82 15.87 8.54
CA ASN A 258 15.59 16.58 7.29
C ASN A 258 14.24 17.31 7.40
N TRP A 259 14.28 18.59 7.69
CA TRP A 259 13.07 19.37 7.95
C TRP A 259 12.12 19.44 6.76
N ALA A 260 12.65 19.50 5.53
CA ALA A 260 11.82 19.50 4.33
C ALA A 260 11.03 18.18 4.20
N LEU A 261 11.68 17.04 4.44
CA LEU A 261 11.05 15.73 4.48
C LEU A 261 10.02 15.64 5.61
N ILE A 262 10.37 16.04 6.82
CA ILE A 262 9.48 15.97 7.99
C ILE A 262 8.22 16.80 7.74
N ILE A 263 8.35 18.03 7.29
CA ILE A 263 7.20 18.91 6.98
C ILE A 263 6.37 18.28 5.86
N GLY A 264 7.01 17.83 4.78
CA GLY A 264 6.33 17.17 3.68
C GLY A 264 5.56 15.91 4.12
N MET A 265 6.15 15.09 4.99
CA MET A 265 5.50 13.90 5.53
C MET A 265 4.30 14.25 6.43
N CYS A 266 4.39 15.31 7.24
CA CYS A 266 3.25 15.80 8.03
C CYS A 266 2.12 16.34 7.14
N LEU A 267 2.45 17.05 6.05
CA LEU A 267 1.43 17.51 5.09
C LEU A 267 0.74 16.32 4.39
N MET A 268 1.51 15.31 3.97
CA MET A 268 0.93 14.10 3.39
C MET A 268 0.14 13.26 4.40
N ALA A 269 0.47 13.32 5.68
CA ALA A 269 -0.31 12.69 6.74
C ALA A 269 -1.73 13.29 6.83
N ILE A 270 -1.89 14.60 6.58
CA ILE A 270 -3.23 15.22 6.49
C ILE A 270 -4.00 14.64 5.29
N VAL A 271 -3.36 14.52 4.13
CA VAL A 271 -3.96 13.95 2.92
C VAL A 271 -4.38 12.50 3.17
N SER A 272 -3.48 11.69 3.77
CA SER A 272 -3.74 10.30 4.10
C SER A 272 -4.86 10.15 5.15
N ALA A 273 -4.94 11.04 6.14
CA ALA A 273 -6.05 11.03 7.10
C ALA A 273 -7.42 11.25 6.42
N ILE A 274 -7.46 12.13 5.42
CA ILE A 274 -8.70 12.36 4.63
C ILE A 274 -9.02 11.14 3.75
N GLU A 275 -8.01 10.50 3.16
CA GLU A 275 -8.14 9.23 2.42
C GLU A 275 -8.77 8.16 3.34
N THR A 276 -8.23 7.97 4.55
CA THR A 276 -8.74 7.03 5.55
C THR A 276 -10.21 7.27 5.91
N VAL A 277 -10.64 8.54 6.05
CA VAL A 277 -12.05 8.88 6.26
C VAL A 277 -12.92 8.35 5.10
N GLY A 278 -12.44 8.52 3.87
CA GLY A 278 -13.10 8.01 2.66
C GLY A 278 -13.20 6.50 2.63
N ASP A 279 -12.10 5.81 2.93
CA ASP A 279 -11.99 4.35 2.91
C ASP A 279 -12.89 3.71 3.97
N ILE A 280 -12.83 4.18 5.22
CA ILE A 280 -13.67 3.68 6.31
C ILE A 280 -15.15 3.92 6.01
N SER A 281 -15.49 5.13 5.54
CA SER A 281 -16.87 5.48 5.16
C SER A 281 -17.37 4.61 4.00
N GLY A 282 -16.52 4.37 3.01
CA GLY A 282 -16.84 3.51 1.87
C GLY A 282 -17.04 2.05 2.27
N ILE A 283 -16.17 1.52 3.13
CA ILE A 283 -16.25 0.13 3.62
C ILE A 283 -17.50 -0.08 4.48
N THR A 284 -17.81 0.84 5.40
CA THR A 284 -19.02 0.72 6.25
C THR A 284 -20.30 0.88 5.44
N LYS A 285 -20.35 1.83 4.52
CA LYS A 285 -21.53 2.03 3.67
C LYS A 285 -21.72 0.89 2.67
N GLY A 286 -20.66 0.43 2.02
CA GLY A 286 -20.72 -0.66 1.03
C GLY A 286 -20.84 -2.04 1.65
N GLY A 287 -20.24 -2.28 2.82
CA GLY A 287 -20.21 -3.59 3.48
C GLY A 287 -21.31 -3.78 4.52
N ALA A 288 -21.50 -2.80 5.41
CA ALA A 288 -22.44 -2.88 6.51
C ALA A 288 -23.75 -2.12 6.27
N GLY A 289 -23.88 -1.39 5.17
CA GLY A 289 -25.08 -0.61 4.83
C GLY A 289 -25.37 0.53 5.80
N ARG A 290 -24.36 1.05 6.51
CA ARG A 290 -24.48 2.13 7.48
C ARG A 290 -23.36 3.16 7.33
N GLU A 291 -23.56 4.33 7.91
CA GLU A 291 -22.49 5.32 8.00
C GLU A 291 -21.43 4.90 9.04
N ALA A 292 -20.19 5.31 8.82
CA ALA A 292 -19.11 5.13 9.78
C ALA A 292 -19.35 6.00 11.02
N THR A 293 -19.01 5.51 12.20
CA THR A 293 -19.04 6.29 13.42
C THR A 293 -17.78 7.14 13.57
N ASP A 294 -17.87 8.22 14.37
CA ASP A 294 -16.71 9.06 14.68
C ASP A 294 -15.59 8.27 15.36
N LYS A 295 -15.95 7.27 16.18
CA LYS A 295 -14.98 6.38 16.83
C LYS A 295 -14.24 5.50 15.85
N GLU A 296 -14.94 4.94 14.84
CA GLU A 296 -14.32 4.12 13.79
C GLU A 296 -13.36 4.96 12.95
N ILE A 297 -13.76 6.16 12.56
CA ILE A 297 -12.93 7.07 11.77
C ILE A 297 -11.70 7.53 12.57
N SER A 298 -11.90 8.00 13.80
CA SER A 298 -10.80 8.43 14.68
C SER A 298 -9.85 7.27 15.00
N GLY A 299 -10.41 6.12 15.40
CA GLY A 299 -9.63 4.92 15.72
C GLY A 299 -8.84 4.41 14.52
N GLY A 300 -9.45 4.39 13.35
CA GLY A 300 -8.81 3.96 12.13
C GLY A 300 -7.67 4.89 11.70
N THR A 301 -7.87 6.19 11.75
CA THR A 301 -6.83 7.17 11.44
C THR A 301 -5.67 7.10 12.45
N MET A 302 -5.96 6.87 13.74
CA MET A 302 -4.91 6.63 14.74
C MET A 302 -4.11 5.36 14.43
N ALA A 303 -4.77 4.28 13.99
CA ALA A 303 -4.10 3.04 13.63
C ALA A 303 -3.19 3.19 12.41
N ASP A 304 -3.62 3.94 11.38
CA ASP A 304 -2.80 4.25 10.20
C ASP A 304 -1.54 5.03 10.61
N GLY A 305 -1.68 6.02 11.47
CA GLY A 305 -0.57 6.80 11.98
C GLY A 305 0.40 5.97 12.83
N LEU A 306 -0.10 5.14 13.74
CA LEU A 306 0.74 4.25 14.55
C LEU A 306 1.41 3.17 13.72
N GLY A 307 0.70 2.58 12.75
CA GLY A 307 1.28 1.64 11.80
C GLY A 307 2.42 2.27 11.00
N THR A 308 2.26 3.52 10.55
CA THR A 308 3.28 4.31 9.88
C THR A 308 4.48 4.58 10.80
N MET A 309 4.24 5.06 12.03
CA MET A 309 5.30 5.36 13.01
C MET A 309 6.11 4.10 13.34
N LEU A 310 5.43 3.02 13.72
CA LEU A 310 6.08 1.75 14.04
C LEU A 310 6.84 1.18 12.83
N GLY A 311 6.21 1.20 11.65
CA GLY A 311 6.86 0.78 10.42
C GLY A 311 8.13 1.57 10.12
N GLY A 312 8.09 2.90 10.25
CA GLY A 312 9.24 3.77 10.04
C GLY A 312 10.42 3.47 10.96
N LEU A 313 10.17 3.09 12.23
CA LEU A 313 11.21 2.66 13.16
C LEU A 313 12.01 1.46 12.67
N PHE A 314 11.38 0.58 11.88
CA PHE A 314 12.00 -0.64 11.36
C PHE A 314 12.31 -0.57 9.86
N GLY A 315 12.11 0.56 9.22
CA GLY A 315 12.42 0.76 7.80
C GLY A 315 11.27 0.38 6.83
N SER A 316 10.02 0.40 7.29
CA SER A 316 8.86 0.29 6.41
C SER A 316 8.47 1.66 5.85
N MET A 317 7.76 1.63 4.70
CA MET A 317 7.11 2.81 4.13
C MET A 317 5.86 3.19 4.95
N PRO A 318 5.33 4.45 4.80
CA PRO A 318 4.10 4.87 5.46
C PRO A 318 2.92 3.95 5.14
N ASN A 319 2.06 3.70 6.13
CA ASN A 319 0.86 2.88 5.98
C ASN A 319 -0.40 3.72 5.79
N THR A 320 -1.41 3.11 5.14
CA THR A 320 -2.77 3.64 5.02
C THR A 320 -3.77 2.49 4.92
N SER A 321 -5.04 2.79 5.11
CA SER A 321 -6.16 1.86 4.87
C SER A 321 -6.34 1.58 3.38
N TYR A 322 -6.74 0.35 3.01
CA TYR A 322 -7.02 -0.05 1.63
C TYR A 322 -8.51 -0.32 1.40
N SER A 323 -9.12 0.45 0.49
CA SER A 323 -10.54 0.35 0.13
C SER A 323 -10.85 -0.55 -1.06
N GLN A 324 -9.90 -1.32 -1.57
CA GLN A 324 -9.99 -2.08 -2.83
C GLN A 324 -11.16 -3.08 -2.92
N LYS A 325 -11.91 -3.30 -1.85
CA LYS A 325 -13.04 -4.26 -1.76
C LYS A 325 -14.44 -3.67 -1.70
N ILE A 326 -14.60 -2.35 -1.65
CA ILE A 326 -15.92 -1.72 -1.47
C ILE A 326 -16.94 -2.16 -2.54
N SER A 327 -16.49 -2.38 -3.77
CA SER A 327 -17.36 -2.65 -4.90
C SER A 327 -17.97 -4.06 -4.96
N LYS A 328 -17.61 -5.00 -4.07
CA LYS A 328 -18.02 -6.42 -4.18
C LYS A 328 -18.77 -7.01 -3.00
N LEU A 329 -18.77 -6.36 -1.84
CA LEU A 329 -19.65 -6.75 -0.75
C LEU A 329 -21.14 -6.55 -1.12
N SER A 330 -21.43 -5.50 -1.94
CA SER A 330 -22.80 -5.23 -2.42
C SER A 330 -23.34 -6.20 -3.49
N THR A 331 -22.49 -7.04 -4.10
CA THR A 331 -22.92 -8.03 -5.10
C THR A 331 -22.98 -9.46 -4.54
N MET A 332 -22.69 -9.65 -3.25
CA MET A 332 -22.81 -10.94 -2.55
C MET A 332 -24.04 -11.00 -1.64
N THR A 333 -24.84 -9.93 -1.59
CA THR A 333 -26.19 -9.91 -1.05
C THR A 333 -27.20 -10.04 -2.17
#